data_ccfe0991422866a8d85e0d879a61cf19
#
_entry.id   ccfe0991422866a8d85e0d879a61cf19
#
_cell.length_a   1.000
_cell.length_b   1.000
_cell.length_c   1.000
_cell.angle_alpha   90.00
_cell.angle_beta   90.00
_cell.angle_gamma   90.00
#
_symmetry.space_group_name_H-M   'P 1'
#
loop_
_entity.id
_entity.type
_entity.pdbx_description
1 polymer ?
#
loop_
_entity_poly.entity_id
_entity_poly.type
_entity_poly.pdbx_seq_one_letter_code
_entity_poly.pdbx_strand_id
1 'polypeptide(L)'
;LSPRFIVLPSPNDNTRIIFIDDIIRLCLDDIFFMFSYDEISAYTFKFMRDAELTLDDDVSKSLVEKMEQGLNKRLYGRPVRLVYDEAMPGDLLNILTDKLGLSKSGNLTPGGRYHLMRDLMKFPKINPKLEYEEVSPLRHPAFKPFSSVIDVIRKQDILLNYPYHTFNHFIDFMREAAMDPHTDSIYITLYRTAERSKIINTLINAAKNGKKVVVLLELLARFDEARNIDNAEALRQAGVKVIYGIPGLKVHCKLALVKRREGSQLKGYVHVGTGNFNEDTAKIYSDFSLFTANRTVAEDAERVFEFLQNNYKQLDTDLLLVSPYNMRERFESLIDNEIKNAKDGKKAYIYVKCNSLTDERMIGLLYKASKAGVRVRLIVRGACCLMPEVKGLSDNIRAISIVDKYLEHARLILFYNGGKEKAFILSADWMTRNLSRRVEVGIPIQDKTILNTLKNTFSIQWKDKVKARNLNLEVINQRVSPSSPDETDLQTRSQVALYNFYASQNETQK
;
A
#
# COMPACT_ATOMS: atom_id res chain seq x y z
N LEU A 1 -17.02 7.94 23.59
CA LEU A 1 -16.20 6.74 23.74
C LEU A 1 -14.95 7.10 24.52
N SER A 2 -14.68 6.41 25.62
CA SER A 2 -13.49 6.61 26.43
C SER A 2 -12.22 6.24 25.64
N PRO A 3 -11.09 6.96 25.84
CA PRO A 3 -9.85 6.63 25.19
C PRO A 3 -9.34 5.26 25.66
N ARG A 4 -8.61 4.55 24.79
CA ARG A 4 -8.05 3.22 25.11
C ARG A 4 -6.92 3.30 26.13
N PHE A 5 -6.15 4.39 26.09
CA PHE A 5 -5.04 4.66 26.98
C PHE A 5 -5.38 5.86 27.87
N ILE A 6 -5.15 5.72 29.16
CA ILE A 6 -5.36 6.79 30.14
C ILE A 6 -4.02 7.14 30.75
N VAL A 7 -3.65 8.41 30.66
CA VAL A 7 -2.47 8.94 31.32
C VAL A 7 -2.85 9.27 32.76
N LEU A 8 -2.21 8.59 33.70
CA LEU A 8 -2.47 8.78 35.11
C LEU A 8 -1.68 9.98 35.65
N PRO A 9 -2.27 10.77 36.59
CA PRO A 9 -1.52 11.77 37.35
C PRO A 9 -0.32 11.10 38.04
N SER A 10 0.83 11.72 37.97
CA SER A 10 2.03 11.23 38.64
C SER A 10 2.66 12.37 39.44
N PRO A 11 2.98 12.16 40.71
CA PRO A 11 3.64 13.16 41.54
C PRO A 11 5.12 13.35 41.19
N ASN A 12 5.67 12.44 40.41
CA ASN A 12 7.08 12.44 39.95
C ASN A 12 7.11 12.57 38.43
N ASP A 13 8.29 12.88 37.85
CA ASP A 13 8.52 13.02 36.39
C ASP A 13 8.21 11.75 35.56
N ASN A 14 7.79 10.66 36.18
CA ASN A 14 7.45 9.40 35.53
C ASN A 14 5.99 9.42 35.03
N THR A 15 5.80 9.47 33.75
CA THR A 15 4.47 9.31 33.12
C THR A 15 4.00 7.86 33.23
N ARG A 16 2.83 7.64 33.80
CA ARG A 16 2.18 6.33 33.93
C ARG A 16 1.00 6.25 32.97
N ILE A 17 0.90 5.15 32.25
CA ILE A 17 -0.19 4.90 31.31
C ILE A 17 -0.83 3.56 31.66
N ILE A 18 -2.17 3.54 31.65
CA ILE A 18 -2.96 2.34 31.89
C ILE A 18 -3.95 2.14 30.74
N PHE A 19 -4.24 0.89 30.42
CA PHE A 19 -5.34 0.55 29.53
C PHE A 19 -6.69 0.72 30.24
N ILE A 20 -7.69 1.20 29.53
CA ILE A 20 -9.07 1.31 30.05
C ILE A 20 -9.58 -0.06 30.54
N ASP A 21 -9.15 -1.16 29.91
CA ASP A 21 -9.51 -2.52 30.31
C ASP A 21 -9.10 -2.82 31.76
N ASP A 22 -7.94 -2.35 32.17
CA ASP A 22 -7.44 -2.59 33.54
C ASP A 22 -8.16 -1.71 34.55
N ILE A 23 -8.54 -0.50 34.16
CA ILE A 23 -9.41 0.34 35.02
C ILE A 23 -10.76 -0.32 35.20
N ILE A 24 -11.37 -0.85 34.12
CA ILE A 24 -12.63 -1.59 34.22
C ILE A 24 -12.49 -2.78 35.17
N ARG A 25 -11.39 -3.54 35.05
CA ARG A 25 -11.16 -4.67 35.98
C ARG A 25 -10.98 -4.25 37.42
N LEU A 26 -10.32 -3.12 37.68
CA LEU A 26 -10.12 -2.59 39.00
C LEU A 26 -11.45 -2.13 39.64
N CYS A 27 -12.38 -1.63 38.83
CA CYS A 27 -13.66 -1.09 39.26
C CYS A 27 -14.83 -2.09 39.07
N LEU A 28 -14.57 -3.39 38.96
CA LEU A 28 -15.65 -4.38 38.77
C LEU A 28 -16.65 -4.36 39.92
N ASP A 29 -16.18 -4.25 41.13
CA ASP A 29 -17.06 -4.16 42.34
C ASP A 29 -17.96 -2.93 42.28
N ASP A 30 -17.43 -1.80 41.81
CA ASP A 30 -18.20 -0.56 41.66
C ASP A 30 -19.21 -0.66 40.51
N ILE A 31 -18.84 -1.33 39.40
CA ILE A 31 -19.72 -1.48 38.24
C ILE A 31 -20.86 -2.44 38.53
N PHE A 32 -20.60 -3.52 39.27
CA PHE A 32 -21.54 -4.60 39.53
C PHE A 32 -22.07 -4.61 40.97
N PHE A 33 -21.99 -3.48 41.68
CA PHE A 33 -22.40 -3.34 43.07
C PHE A 33 -23.83 -3.78 43.37
N MET A 34 -24.70 -3.86 42.35
CA MET A 34 -26.08 -4.30 42.49
C MET A 34 -26.24 -5.82 42.57
N PHE A 35 -25.19 -6.58 42.31
CA PHE A 35 -25.24 -8.04 42.30
C PHE A 35 -24.51 -8.59 43.52
N SER A 36 -25.06 -9.68 44.07
CA SER A 36 -24.36 -10.47 45.12
C SER A 36 -23.51 -11.52 44.44
N TYR A 37 -22.21 -11.56 44.73
CA TYR A 37 -21.25 -12.52 44.23
C TYR A 37 -20.17 -12.79 45.27
N ASP A 38 -19.60 -13.98 45.23
CA ASP A 38 -18.47 -14.35 46.08
C ASP A 38 -17.14 -13.96 45.42
N GLU A 39 -17.07 -14.04 44.09
CA GLU A 39 -15.92 -13.67 43.30
C GLU A 39 -16.36 -13.03 41.99
N ILE A 40 -15.63 -12.00 41.53
CA ILE A 40 -15.84 -11.33 40.25
C ILE A 40 -14.55 -11.26 39.43
N SER A 41 -14.60 -11.70 38.18
CA SER A 41 -13.48 -11.67 37.26
C SER A 41 -13.90 -11.23 35.87
N ALA A 42 -12.98 -10.62 35.11
CA ALA A 42 -13.24 -10.19 33.73
C ALA A 42 -12.12 -10.59 32.78
N TYR A 43 -12.49 -11.14 31.66
CA TYR A 43 -11.58 -11.61 30.61
C TYR A 43 -11.88 -10.91 29.29
N THR A 44 -10.84 -10.57 28.55
CA THR A 44 -11.00 -9.92 27.26
C THR A 44 -11.09 -10.96 26.15
N PHE A 45 -11.92 -10.65 25.17
CA PHE A 45 -11.98 -11.41 23.94
C PHE A 45 -12.19 -10.50 22.73
N LYS A 46 -11.83 -11.00 21.56
CA LYS A 46 -12.05 -10.35 20.28
C LYS A 46 -12.59 -11.37 19.29
N PHE A 47 -13.75 -11.13 18.73
CA PHE A 47 -14.25 -11.95 17.64
C PHE A 47 -14.21 -11.18 16.31
N MET A 48 -14.05 -11.93 15.23
CA MET A 48 -14.12 -11.40 13.87
C MET A 48 -15.40 -11.96 13.24
N ARG A 49 -16.14 -11.07 12.59
CA ARG A 49 -17.29 -11.43 11.78
C ARG A 49 -16.87 -11.70 10.35
N ASP A 50 -17.64 -12.49 9.64
CA ASP A 50 -17.51 -12.59 8.19
C ASP A 50 -17.68 -11.20 7.60
N ALA A 51 -16.69 -10.81 6.82
CA ALA A 51 -16.60 -9.48 6.23
C ALA A 51 -16.78 -9.50 4.71
N GLU A 52 -17.14 -10.66 4.14
CA GLU A 52 -17.47 -10.73 2.72
C GLU A 52 -18.78 -9.98 2.47
N LEU A 53 -18.67 -8.94 1.64
CA LEU A 53 -19.83 -8.27 1.06
C LEU A 53 -20.33 -9.16 -0.08
N THR A 54 -21.28 -10.03 0.20
CA THR A 54 -22.12 -10.62 -0.82
C THR A 54 -23.08 -9.53 -1.30
N LEU A 55 -22.81 -9.00 -2.48
CA LEU A 55 -23.76 -8.12 -3.15
C LEU A 55 -24.95 -8.97 -3.57
N ASP A 56 -26.14 -8.50 -3.24
CA ASP A 56 -27.38 -9.12 -3.63
C ASP A 56 -27.49 -9.12 -5.17
N ASP A 57 -27.92 -10.24 -5.77
CA ASP A 57 -28.09 -10.36 -7.22
C ASP A 57 -29.35 -9.63 -7.75
N ASP A 58 -30.08 -8.93 -6.90
CA ASP A 58 -31.27 -8.17 -7.24
C ASP A 58 -30.96 -7.06 -8.27
N VAL A 59 -31.36 -7.29 -9.51
CA VAL A 59 -31.10 -6.41 -10.65
C VAL A 59 -31.83 -5.06 -10.52
N SER A 60 -32.84 -4.95 -9.65
CA SER A 60 -33.67 -3.75 -9.48
C SER A 60 -32.97 -2.67 -8.63
N LYS A 61 -31.96 -3.02 -7.83
CA LYS A 61 -31.25 -2.11 -6.93
C LYS A 61 -29.96 -1.60 -7.55
N SER A 62 -29.66 -0.32 -7.31
CA SER A 62 -28.38 0.27 -7.70
C SER A 62 -27.23 -0.39 -6.93
N LEU A 63 -26.01 -0.36 -7.47
CA LEU A 63 -24.82 -0.89 -6.79
C LEU A 63 -24.59 -0.21 -5.43
N VAL A 64 -24.89 1.08 -5.31
CA VAL A 64 -24.76 1.85 -4.06
C VAL A 64 -25.74 1.32 -3.01
N GLU A 65 -27.02 1.14 -3.35
CA GLU A 65 -28.03 0.60 -2.45
C GLU A 65 -27.69 -0.83 -1.98
N LYS A 66 -27.19 -1.67 -2.90
CA LYS A 66 -26.68 -3.01 -2.56
C LYS A 66 -25.54 -2.98 -1.57
N MET A 67 -24.65 -1.99 -1.72
CA MET A 67 -23.51 -1.81 -0.83
C MET A 67 -23.92 -1.31 0.55
N GLU A 68 -24.81 -0.34 0.64
CA GLU A 68 -25.34 0.15 1.93
C GLU A 68 -26.04 -0.98 2.69
N GLN A 69 -26.84 -1.79 2.00
CA GLN A 69 -27.46 -2.98 2.59
C GLN A 69 -26.40 -4.01 3.01
N GLY A 70 -25.38 -4.25 2.19
CA GLY A 70 -24.27 -5.15 2.51
C GLY A 70 -23.44 -4.68 3.71
N LEU A 71 -23.20 -3.36 3.84
CA LEU A 71 -22.51 -2.78 5.00
C LEU A 71 -23.32 -2.97 6.29
N ASN A 72 -24.63 -2.76 6.23
CA ASN A 72 -25.50 -3.03 7.37
C ASN A 72 -25.53 -4.53 7.74
N LYS A 73 -25.61 -5.44 6.76
CA LYS A 73 -25.52 -6.88 7.00
C LYS A 73 -24.17 -7.29 7.62
N ARG A 74 -23.06 -6.62 7.28
CA ARG A 74 -21.75 -6.90 7.85
C ARG A 74 -21.66 -6.61 9.36
N LEU A 75 -22.39 -5.62 9.86
CA LEU A 75 -22.47 -5.33 11.31
C LEU A 75 -23.07 -6.51 12.08
N TYR A 76 -23.92 -7.28 11.44
CA TYR A 76 -24.60 -8.46 12.00
C TYR A 76 -24.05 -9.79 11.43
N GLY A 77 -22.97 -9.76 10.67
CA GLY A 77 -22.34 -10.93 10.06
C GLY A 77 -21.97 -12.00 11.09
N ARG A 78 -22.02 -13.27 10.68
CA ARG A 78 -21.71 -14.42 11.55
C ARG A 78 -20.28 -14.31 12.08
N PRO A 79 -20.05 -14.52 13.40
CA PRO A 79 -18.70 -14.67 13.94
C PRO A 79 -17.97 -15.85 13.27
N VAL A 80 -16.70 -15.64 12.87
CA VAL A 80 -15.89 -16.66 12.17
C VAL A 80 -14.60 -17.00 12.90
N ARG A 81 -14.15 -16.15 13.83
CA ARG A 81 -12.95 -16.38 14.63
C ARG A 81 -13.08 -15.69 15.98
N LEU A 82 -12.59 -16.34 17.03
CA LEU A 82 -12.47 -15.80 18.37
C LEU A 82 -11.00 -15.85 18.84
N VAL A 83 -10.49 -14.73 19.32
CA VAL A 83 -9.25 -14.65 20.11
C VAL A 83 -9.67 -14.31 21.53
N TYR A 84 -9.22 -15.05 22.52
CA TYR A 84 -9.63 -14.93 23.91
C TYR A 84 -8.43 -14.94 24.85
N ASP A 85 -8.59 -14.34 26.03
CA ASP A 85 -7.58 -14.40 27.10
C ASP A 85 -7.41 -15.87 27.54
N GLU A 86 -6.20 -16.41 27.44
CA GLU A 86 -5.91 -17.80 27.79
C GLU A 86 -6.19 -18.15 29.26
N ALA A 87 -6.26 -17.13 30.15
CA ALA A 87 -6.66 -17.28 31.53
C ALA A 87 -8.18 -17.43 31.73
N MET A 88 -8.99 -17.30 30.67
CA MET A 88 -10.44 -17.43 30.72
C MET A 88 -10.82 -18.86 31.12
N PRO A 89 -11.66 -19.05 32.17
CA PRO A 89 -12.19 -20.37 32.56
C PRO A 89 -12.90 -21.08 31.39
N GLY A 90 -12.75 -22.41 31.34
CA GLY A 90 -13.29 -23.21 30.23
C GLY A 90 -14.81 -23.19 30.13
N ASP A 91 -15.52 -23.14 31.25
CA ASP A 91 -16.98 -22.99 31.30
C ASP A 91 -17.44 -21.65 30.70
N LEU A 92 -16.79 -20.55 31.04
CA LEU A 92 -17.05 -19.23 30.46
C LEU A 92 -16.73 -19.21 28.96
N LEU A 93 -15.63 -19.83 28.54
CA LEU A 93 -15.30 -19.95 27.12
C LEU A 93 -16.35 -20.75 26.36
N ASN A 94 -16.85 -21.84 26.92
CA ASN A 94 -17.92 -22.64 26.31
C ASN A 94 -19.21 -21.83 26.15
N ILE A 95 -19.65 -21.12 27.19
CA ILE A 95 -20.82 -20.23 27.10
C ILE A 95 -20.62 -19.18 26.00
N LEU A 96 -19.46 -18.57 25.93
CA LEU A 96 -19.14 -17.54 24.94
C LEU A 96 -19.16 -18.11 23.51
N THR A 97 -18.52 -19.25 23.30
CA THR A 97 -18.45 -19.89 21.98
C THR A 97 -19.80 -20.39 21.51
N ASP A 98 -20.63 -20.92 22.40
CA ASP A 98 -22.01 -21.34 22.08
C ASP A 98 -22.88 -20.12 21.70
N LYS A 99 -22.81 -19.05 22.46
CA LYS A 99 -23.52 -17.79 22.15
C LYS A 99 -23.09 -17.17 20.82
N LEU A 100 -21.81 -17.29 20.45
CA LEU A 100 -21.27 -16.80 19.19
C LEU A 100 -21.46 -17.78 18.02
N GLY A 101 -21.93 -19.01 18.28
CA GLY A 101 -22.07 -20.07 17.28
C GLY A 101 -20.73 -20.58 16.74
N LEU A 102 -19.67 -20.54 17.55
CA LEU A 102 -18.30 -20.92 17.18
C LEU A 102 -17.85 -22.28 17.75
N SER A 103 -18.64 -22.91 18.56
CA SER A 103 -18.33 -24.17 19.27
C SER A 103 -17.84 -25.31 18.40
N LYS A 104 -18.15 -25.30 17.09
CA LYS A 104 -17.77 -26.34 16.11
C LYS A 104 -16.71 -25.87 15.08
N SER A 105 -16.23 -24.65 15.15
CA SER A 105 -15.49 -24.04 14.02
C SER A 105 -13.98 -24.20 14.07
N GLY A 106 -13.39 -24.66 15.16
CA GLY A 106 -11.93 -24.75 15.31
C GLY A 106 -11.17 -23.42 15.20
N ASN A 107 -11.85 -22.30 15.04
CA ASN A 107 -11.27 -20.97 14.86
C ASN A 107 -11.11 -20.22 16.20
N LEU A 108 -10.78 -20.94 17.26
CA LEU A 108 -10.51 -20.42 18.58
C LEU A 108 -8.98 -20.26 18.74
N THR A 109 -8.55 -19.11 19.19
CA THR A 109 -7.12 -18.80 19.37
C THR A 109 -6.92 -18.25 20.78
N PRO A 110 -6.21 -19.00 21.67
CA PRO A 110 -5.80 -18.43 22.93
C PRO A 110 -4.81 -17.28 22.68
N GLY A 111 -4.85 -16.27 23.49
CA GLY A 111 -4.00 -15.10 23.41
C GLY A 111 -3.73 -14.50 24.77
N GLY A 112 -3.01 -13.40 24.80
CA GLY A 112 -2.77 -12.68 26.04
C GLY A 112 -3.96 -11.82 26.46
N ARG A 113 -3.75 -11.01 27.49
CA ARG A 113 -4.75 -10.15 28.12
C ARG A 113 -5.26 -9.00 27.22
N TYR A 114 -4.47 -8.59 26.23
CA TYR A 114 -4.79 -7.47 25.33
C TYR A 114 -4.81 -7.92 23.88
N HIS A 115 -5.86 -7.56 23.12
CA HIS A 115 -6.08 -8.09 21.78
C HIS A 115 -5.98 -7.05 20.65
N LEU A 116 -6.34 -5.78 20.87
CA LEU A 116 -6.46 -4.76 19.83
C LEU A 116 -5.17 -3.95 19.67
N MET A 117 -4.08 -4.58 19.17
CA MET A 117 -2.79 -3.90 18.96
C MET A 117 -2.87 -2.70 18.01
N ARG A 118 -3.91 -2.61 17.16
CA ARG A 118 -4.17 -1.43 16.34
C ARG A 118 -4.35 -0.15 17.17
N ASP A 119 -4.82 -0.27 18.39
CA ASP A 119 -5.04 0.89 19.27
C ASP A 119 -3.74 1.58 19.65
N LEU A 120 -2.59 0.87 19.58
CA LEU A 120 -1.26 1.47 19.73
C LEU A 120 -0.95 2.60 18.74
N MET A 121 -1.67 2.66 17.60
CA MET A 121 -1.58 3.82 16.70
C MET A 121 -2.09 5.12 17.33
N LYS A 122 -2.85 5.03 18.39
CA LYS A 122 -3.39 6.16 19.18
C LYS A 122 -2.70 6.27 20.56
N PHE A 123 -1.51 5.68 20.69
CA PHE A 123 -0.75 5.79 21.93
C PHE A 123 -0.47 7.25 22.26
N PRO A 124 -0.64 7.70 23.52
CA PRO A 124 -0.46 9.09 23.89
C PRO A 124 0.97 9.58 23.62
N LYS A 125 1.08 10.78 23.11
CA LYS A 125 2.37 11.48 22.99
C LYS A 125 2.75 12.02 24.38
N ILE A 126 3.67 11.33 25.04
CA ILE A 126 4.02 11.62 26.44
C ILE A 126 5.39 12.27 26.59
N ASN A 127 6.29 12.01 25.68
CA ASN A 127 7.64 12.56 25.71
C ASN A 127 8.21 12.65 24.28
N PRO A 128 8.59 13.86 23.83
CA PRO A 128 9.18 14.06 22.49
C PRO A 128 10.40 13.18 22.20
N LYS A 129 11.18 12.80 23.24
CA LYS A 129 12.34 11.91 23.08
C LYS A 129 11.98 10.47 22.69
N LEU A 130 10.72 10.07 22.87
CA LEU A 130 10.20 8.75 22.48
C LEU A 130 9.55 8.77 21.08
N GLU A 131 9.46 9.95 20.47
CA GLU A 131 8.91 10.11 19.13
C GLU A 131 10.05 10.14 18.09
N TYR A 132 9.74 9.74 16.87
CA TYR A 132 10.64 9.98 15.76
C TYR A 132 10.68 11.47 15.44
N GLU A 133 11.86 11.98 15.15
CA GLU A 133 12.03 13.35 14.66
C GLU A 133 11.14 13.59 13.43
N GLU A 134 10.38 14.66 13.43
CA GLU A 134 9.59 15.08 12.27
C GLU A 134 10.50 15.74 11.24
N VAL A 135 10.51 15.20 10.05
CA VAL A 135 11.31 15.70 8.94
C VAL A 135 10.38 16.24 7.86
N SER A 136 10.61 17.47 7.43
CA SER A 136 9.82 18.09 6.37
C SER A 136 10.05 17.39 5.02
N PRO A 137 9.00 17.05 4.27
CA PRO A 137 9.16 16.49 2.93
C PRO A 137 9.87 17.46 1.99
N LEU A 138 10.78 16.92 1.20
CA LEU A 138 11.57 17.67 0.22
C LEU A 138 10.73 18.05 -1.01
N ARG A 139 11.01 19.18 -1.60
CA ARG A 139 10.55 19.47 -2.97
C ARG A 139 11.47 18.76 -3.94
N HIS A 140 10.91 18.20 -5.00
CA HIS A 140 11.74 17.63 -6.07
C HIS A 140 12.42 18.77 -6.85
N PRO A 141 13.73 18.70 -7.14
CA PRO A 141 14.49 19.82 -7.69
C PRO A 141 14.02 20.31 -9.06
N ALA A 142 13.40 19.43 -9.87
CA ALA A 142 12.82 19.82 -11.15
C ALA A 142 11.61 20.76 -11.01
N PHE A 143 10.90 20.77 -9.88
CA PHE A 143 9.75 21.64 -9.64
C PHE A 143 10.17 22.92 -8.94
N LYS A 144 10.59 23.91 -9.74
CA LYS A 144 10.93 25.25 -9.23
C LYS A 144 9.67 25.97 -8.70
N PRO A 145 9.81 26.88 -7.73
CA PRO A 145 8.70 27.75 -7.33
C PRO A 145 8.09 28.45 -8.54
N PHE A 146 6.77 28.53 -8.59
CA PHE A 146 5.99 29.20 -9.66
C PHE A 146 6.18 28.64 -11.07
N SER A 147 6.75 27.42 -11.22
CA SER A 147 6.81 26.74 -12.51
C SER A 147 5.59 25.85 -12.74
N SER A 148 5.18 25.72 -14.00
CA SER A 148 4.15 24.75 -14.42
C SER A 148 4.64 23.33 -14.20
N VAL A 149 3.86 22.51 -13.50
CA VAL A 149 4.13 21.09 -13.28
C VAL A 149 4.01 20.32 -14.61
N ILE A 150 3.02 20.65 -15.42
CA ILE A 150 2.79 20.04 -16.73
C ILE A 150 3.96 20.32 -17.68
N ASP A 151 4.49 21.56 -17.67
CA ASP A 151 5.65 21.91 -18.49
C ASP A 151 6.94 21.18 -18.08
N VAL A 152 7.12 20.88 -16.80
CA VAL A 152 8.25 20.07 -16.31
C VAL A 152 8.09 18.63 -16.81
N ILE A 153 6.90 18.04 -16.63
CA ILE A 153 6.60 16.66 -17.07
C ILE A 153 6.73 16.52 -18.59
N ARG A 154 6.41 17.57 -19.34
CA ARG A 154 6.57 17.58 -20.81
C ARG A 154 8.04 17.43 -21.23
N LYS A 155 8.99 17.91 -20.43
CA LYS A 155 10.42 17.92 -20.74
C LYS A 155 11.13 16.65 -20.32
N GLN A 156 10.70 16.04 -19.23
CA GLN A 156 11.34 14.85 -18.63
C GLN A 156 10.38 14.07 -17.74
N ASP A 157 10.63 12.78 -17.59
CA ASP A 157 9.97 11.96 -16.61
C ASP A 157 10.37 12.39 -15.18
N ILE A 158 9.44 12.36 -14.23
CA ILE A 158 9.69 12.73 -12.83
C ILE A 158 9.31 11.57 -11.92
N LEU A 159 10.27 11.14 -11.10
CA LEU A 159 10.02 10.14 -10.05
C LEU A 159 9.98 10.83 -8.68
N LEU A 160 8.87 10.69 -7.97
CA LEU A 160 8.77 11.05 -6.56
C LEU A 160 8.80 9.79 -5.70
N ASN A 161 9.36 9.92 -4.50
CA ASN A 161 9.31 8.90 -3.47
C ASN A 161 8.74 9.50 -2.18
N TYR A 162 7.50 9.15 -1.85
CA TYR A 162 6.88 9.55 -0.59
C TYR A 162 7.40 8.68 0.55
N PRO A 163 7.42 9.21 1.80
CA PRO A 163 7.13 10.58 2.21
C PRO A 163 8.33 11.52 2.10
N TYR A 164 9.46 11.08 1.49
CA TYR A 164 10.67 11.90 1.35
C TYR A 164 10.42 13.14 0.49
N HIS A 165 9.70 12.97 -0.63
CA HIS A 165 9.20 14.09 -1.42
C HIS A 165 7.77 14.47 -1.00
N THR A 166 7.43 15.74 -1.15
CA THR A 166 6.08 16.22 -0.85
C THR A 166 5.04 15.69 -1.82
N PHE A 167 3.90 15.25 -1.30
CA PHE A 167 2.74 14.86 -2.10
C PHE A 167 2.07 16.06 -2.80
N ASN A 168 2.41 17.29 -2.37
CA ASN A 168 1.85 18.50 -2.99
C ASN A 168 2.15 18.58 -4.50
N HIS A 169 3.25 18.00 -4.98
CA HIS A 169 3.53 17.96 -6.43
C HIS A 169 2.43 17.24 -7.24
N PHE A 170 1.85 16.16 -6.69
CA PHE A 170 0.70 15.51 -7.32
C PHE A 170 -0.57 16.38 -7.23
N ILE A 171 -0.79 17.04 -6.09
CA ILE A 171 -1.93 17.95 -5.91
C ILE A 171 -1.80 19.13 -6.89
N ASP A 172 -0.60 19.69 -7.04
CA ASP A 172 -0.33 20.82 -7.94
C ASP A 172 -0.52 20.41 -9.41
N PHE A 173 -0.08 19.20 -9.80
CA PHE A 173 -0.37 18.63 -11.12
C PHE A 173 -1.88 18.56 -11.41
N MET A 174 -2.65 18.05 -10.46
CA MET A 174 -4.11 17.96 -10.62
C MET A 174 -4.80 19.33 -10.62
N ARG A 175 -4.33 20.27 -9.79
CA ARG A 175 -4.85 21.64 -9.74
C ARG A 175 -4.56 22.42 -11.02
N GLU A 176 -3.33 22.32 -11.52
CA GLU A 176 -2.95 22.92 -12.79
C GLU A 176 -3.84 22.37 -13.91
N ALA A 177 -4.00 21.03 -14.00
CA ALA A 177 -4.89 20.42 -14.96
C ALA A 177 -6.35 20.89 -14.84
N ALA A 178 -6.84 21.14 -13.62
CA ALA A 178 -8.21 21.62 -13.41
C ALA A 178 -8.42 23.08 -13.85
N MET A 179 -7.37 23.90 -13.80
CA MET A 179 -7.43 25.33 -14.11
C MET A 179 -7.01 25.66 -15.54
N ASP A 180 -6.12 24.87 -16.15
CA ASP A 180 -5.57 25.13 -17.47
C ASP A 180 -6.66 25.07 -18.56
N PRO A 181 -6.90 26.15 -19.32
CA PRO A 181 -7.92 26.18 -20.37
C PRO A 181 -7.67 25.18 -21.50
N HIS A 182 -6.42 24.72 -21.67
CA HIS A 182 -6.05 23.74 -22.69
C HIS A 182 -6.29 22.30 -22.25
N THR A 183 -6.53 22.04 -20.97
CA THR A 183 -6.91 20.70 -20.50
C THR A 183 -8.29 20.33 -21.03
N ASP A 184 -8.36 19.21 -21.74
CA ASP A 184 -9.58 18.64 -22.32
C ASP A 184 -10.26 17.70 -21.32
N SER A 185 -9.50 16.76 -20.77
CA SER A 185 -10.07 15.73 -19.91
C SER A 185 -9.10 15.22 -18.85
N ILE A 186 -9.68 14.76 -17.74
CA ILE A 186 -8.97 14.17 -16.60
C ILE A 186 -9.59 12.80 -16.28
N TYR A 187 -8.76 11.77 -16.21
CA TYR A 187 -9.13 10.41 -15.84
C TYR A 187 -8.32 10.00 -14.61
N ILE A 188 -8.94 9.39 -13.62
CA ILE A 188 -8.26 8.95 -12.41
C ILE A 188 -8.94 7.75 -11.76
N THR A 189 -8.13 6.84 -11.19
CA THR A 189 -8.61 5.74 -10.35
C THR A 189 -8.49 6.12 -8.87
N LEU A 190 -9.55 5.98 -8.09
CA LEU A 190 -9.56 6.26 -6.65
C LEU A 190 -9.94 4.99 -5.89
N TYR A 191 -9.13 4.66 -4.89
CA TYR A 191 -9.35 3.51 -4.02
C TYR A 191 -9.60 3.93 -2.56
N ARG A 192 -8.73 4.76 -2.02
CA ARG A 192 -8.82 5.38 -0.68
C ARG A 192 -8.44 6.83 -0.78
N THR A 193 -9.30 7.70 -0.29
CA THR A 193 -9.08 9.14 -0.24
C THR A 193 -8.94 9.63 1.20
N ALA A 194 -8.33 10.80 1.40
CA ALA A 194 -8.31 11.46 2.69
C ALA A 194 -9.72 11.91 3.09
N GLU A 195 -9.95 12.16 4.38
CA GLU A 195 -11.26 12.61 4.89
C GLU A 195 -11.69 13.95 4.28
N ARG A 196 -10.74 14.88 4.13
CA ARG A 196 -10.93 16.18 3.45
C ARG A 196 -10.02 16.25 2.23
N SER A 197 -10.26 15.37 1.26
CA SER A 197 -9.37 15.20 0.11
C SER A 197 -9.33 16.43 -0.78
N LYS A 198 -8.12 17.00 -0.94
CA LYS A 198 -7.83 18.06 -1.91
C LYS A 198 -8.02 17.56 -3.34
N ILE A 199 -7.79 16.27 -3.57
CA ILE A 199 -7.96 15.65 -4.91
C ILE A 199 -9.43 15.62 -5.29
N ILE A 200 -10.34 15.18 -4.42
CA ILE A 200 -11.78 15.20 -4.67
C ILE A 200 -12.23 16.63 -4.99
N ASN A 201 -11.83 17.61 -4.17
CA ASN A 201 -12.16 19.02 -4.41
C ASN A 201 -11.61 19.53 -5.75
N THR A 202 -10.40 19.10 -6.13
CA THR A 202 -9.81 19.49 -7.42
C THR A 202 -10.57 18.91 -8.61
N LEU A 203 -11.02 17.65 -8.51
CA LEU A 203 -11.82 17.00 -9.56
C LEU A 203 -13.21 17.68 -9.73
N ILE A 204 -13.85 18.06 -8.62
CA ILE A 204 -15.08 18.84 -8.62
C ILE A 204 -14.86 20.19 -9.31
N ASN A 205 -13.78 20.90 -8.98
CA ASN A 205 -13.46 22.18 -9.60
C ASN A 205 -13.13 22.02 -11.09
N ALA A 206 -12.44 20.96 -11.49
CA ALA A 206 -12.18 20.66 -12.89
C ALA A 206 -13.48 20.51 -13.70
N ALA A 207 -14.45 19.74 -13.17
CA ALA A 207 -15.74 19.57 -13.82
C ALA A 207 -16.52 20.89 -13.91
N LYS A 208 -16.53 21.69 -12.84
CA LYS A 208 -17.14 23.03 -12.83
C LYS A 208 -16.46 23.99 -13.82
N ASN A 209 -15.17 23.82 -14.11
CA ASN A 209 -14.42 24.55 -15.13
C ASN A 209 -14.62 23.97 -16.55
N GLY A 210 -15.63 23.11 -16.75
CA GLY A 210 -15.99 22.55 -18.05
C GLY A 210 -15.09 21.43 -18.56
N LYS A 211 -14.21 20.86 -17.72
CA LYS A 211 -13.37 19.72 -18.12
C LYS A 211 -14.18 18.43 -18.09
N LYS A 212 -13.90 17.53 -19.05
CA LYS A 212 -14.40 16.15 -18.96
C LYS A 212 -13.65 15.42 -17.86
N VAL A 213 -14.32 15.09 -16.77
CA VAL A 213 -13.70 14.36 -15.64
C VAL A 213 -14.32 12.99 -15.52
N VAL A 214 -13.47 11.95 -15.51
CA VAL A 214 -13.86 10.55 -15.36
C VAL A 214 -13.13 9.97 -14.16
N VAL A 215 -13.86 9.54 -13.16
CA VAL A 215 -13.34 8.94 -11.93
C VAL A 215 -13.79 7.49 -11.83
N LEU A 216 -12.85 6.57 -11.80
CA LEU A 216 -13.15 5.22 -11.38
C LEU A 216 -12.96 5.13 -9.88
N LEU A 217 -14.03 4.88 -9.15
CA LEU A 217 -14.05 4.78 -7.70
C LEU A 217 -14.30 3.33 -7.28
N GLU A 218 -13.34 2.73 -6.57
CA GLU A 218 -13.50 1.40 -6.01
C GLU A 218 -14.29 1.46 -4.70
N LEU A 219 -15.57 1.14 -4.76
CA LEU A 219 -16.45 1.19 -3.59
C LEU A 219 -16.11 0.13 -2.53
N LEU A 220 -15.57 -1.03 -2.94
CA LEU A 220 -15.22 -2.14 -2.05
C LEU A 220 -13.86 -1.94 -1.35
N ALA A 221 -13.43 -0.68 -1.16
CA ALA A 221 -12.24 -0.38 -0.37
C ALA A 221 -12.55 -0.61 1.12
N ARG A 222 -12.09 -1.74 1.65
CA ARG A 222 -12.40 -2.20 3.02
C ARG A 222 -12.14 -1.12 4.07
N PHE A 223 -13.15 -0.75 4.86
CA PHE A 223 -13.21 0.29 5.90
C PHE A 223 -13.33 1.74 5.39
N ASP A 224 -13.38 1.97 4.08
CA ASP A 224 -13.58 3.30 3.49
C ASP A 224 -14.85 3.37 2.63
N GLU A 225 -15.70 2.33 2.69
CA GLU A 225 -16.86 2.18 1.82
C GLU A 225 -17.84 3.35 1.96
N ALA A 226 -18.21 3.73 3.18
CA ALA A 226 -19.13 4.86 3.43
C ALA A 226 -18.57 6.17 2.86
N ARG A 227 -17.29 6.47 3.15
CA ARG A 227 -16.64 7.66 2.61
C ARG A 227 -16.58 7.67 1.09
N ASN A 228 -16.35 6.51 0.46
CA ASN A 228 -16.32 6.43 -0.99
C ASN A 228 -17.71 6.64 -1.60
N ILE A 229 -18.79 6.25 -0.92
CA ILE A 229 -20.17 6.55 -1.33
C ILE A 229 -20.42 8.07 -1.28
N ASP A 230 -20.08 8.74 -0.16
CA ASP A 230 -20.23 10.20 -0.03
C ASP A 230 -19.44 10.97 -1.09
N ASN A 231 -18.20 10.55 -1.33
CA ASN A 231 -17.36 11.16 -2.37
C ASN A 231 -17.92 10.94 -3.78
N ALA A 232 -18.49 9.75 -4.05
CA ALA A 232 -19.13 9.45 -5.33
C ALA A 232 -20.31 10.39 -5.61
N GLU A 233 -21.14 10.61 -4.60
CA GLU A 233 -22.30 11.50 -4.73
C GLU A 233 -21.88 12.95 -4.96
N ALA A 234 -20.91 13.45 -4.19
CA ALA A 234 -20.36 14.80 -4.36
C ALA A 234 -19.75 15.02 -5.75
N LEU A 235 -19.03 14.04 -6.27
CA LEU A 235 -18.46 14.07 -7.63
C LEU A 235 -19.58 14.08 -8.71
N ARG A 236 -20.60 13.23 -8.57
CA ARG A 236 -21.73 13.17 -9.53
C ARG A 236 -22.51 14.47 -9.57
N GLN A 237 -22.82 15.05 -8.41
CA GLN A 237 -23.51 16.35 -8.32
C GLN A 237 -22.73 17.47 -9.01
N ALA A 238 -21.39 17.37 -9.06
CA ALA A 238 -20.54 18.30 -9.78
C ALA A 238 -20.41 18.03 -11.29
N GLY A 239 -21.09 17.00 -11.83
CA GLY A 239 -21.02 16.61 -13.24
C GLY A 239 -19.86 15.71 -13.62
N VAL A 240 -19.16 15.11 -12.64
CA VAL A 240 -18.10 14.12 -12.88
C VAL A 240 -18.72 12.78 -13.28
N LYS A 241 -18.19 12.14 -14.32
CA LYS A 241 -18.54 10.76 -14.66
C LYS A 241 -17.89 9.81 -13.68
N VAL A 242 -18.66 9.28 -12.74
CA VAL A 242 -18.20 8.29 -11.76
C VAL A 242 -18.52 6.86 -12.24
N ILE A 243 -17.50 5.99 -12.22
CA ILE A 243 -17.60 4.58 -12.58
C ILE A 243 -17.32 3.77 -11.30
N TYR A 244 -18.20 2.85 -10.99
CA TYR A 244 -18.14 2.02 -9.78
C TYR A 244 -17.55 0.65 -10.09
N GLY A 245 -16.23 0.52 -9.99
CA GLY A 245 -15.55 -0.77 -10.13
C GLY A 245 -15.84 -1.51 -11.44
N ILE A 246 -15.42 -2.75 -11.50
CA ILE A 246 -15.73 -3.72 -12.57
C ILE A 246 -16.28 -4.98 -11.92
N PRO A 247 -17.41 -5.52 -12.37
CA PRO A 247 -17.92 -6.78 -11.86
C PRO A 247 -16.87 -7.90 -11.93
N GLY A 248 -16.62 -8.58 -10.80
CA GLY A 248 -15.66 -9.68 -10.70
C GLY A 248 -14.18 -9.28 -10.64
N LEU A 249 -13.81 -8.01 -10.90
CA LEU A 249 -12.43 -7.51 -10.82
C LEU A 249 -12.34 -6.30 -9.90
N LYS A 250 -11.53 -6.39 -8.86
CA LYS A 250 -11.27 -5.27 -7.97
C LYS A 250 -10.23 -4.33 -8.59
N VAL A 251 -10.56 -3.04 -8.75
CA VAL A 251 -9.63 -2.06 -9.30
C VAL A 251 -8.72 -1.52 -8.20
N HIS A 252 -7.42 -1.78 -8.33
CA HIS A 252 -6.43 -1.40 -7.34
C HIS A 252 -5.24 -0.60 -7.92
N CYS A 253 -5.20 -0.37 -9.21
CA CYS A 253 -4.18 0.47 -9.83
C CYS A 253 -4.28 1.94 -9.37
N LYS A 254 -3.15 2.67 -9.44
CA LYS A 254 -3.06 4.09 -9.12
C LYS A 254 -2.59 4.80 -10.37
N LEU A 255 -3.56 5.15 -11.20
CA LEU A 255 -3.37 5.72 -12.53
C LEU A 255 -4.15 7.02 -12.65
N ALA A 256 -3.50 8.07 -13.18
CA ALA A 256 -4.17 9.29 -13.61
C ALA A 256 -3.67 9.68 -14.99
N LEU A 257 -4.56 10.17 -15.83
CA LEU A 257 -4.28 10.67 -17.16
C LEU A 257 -4.95 12.04 -17.34
N VAL A 258 -4.15 13.04 -17.67
CA VAL A 258 -4.60 14.37 -18.08
C VAL A 258 -4.36 14.49 -19.57
N LYS A 259 -5.41 14.81 -20.33
CA LYS A 259 -5.32 15.07 -21.77
C LYS A 259 -5.36 16.58 -22.00
N ARG A 260 -4.35 17.12 -22.64
CA ARG A 260 -4.15 18.56 -22.88
C ARG A 260 -3.99 18.84 -24.37
N ARG A 261 -4.65 19.87 -24.85
CA ARG A 261 -4.51 20.32 -26.23
C ARG A 261 -3.23 21.15 -26.39
N GLU A 262 -2.36 20.72 -27.28
CA GLU A 262 -1.12 21.40 -27.64
C GLU A 262 -1.08 21.61 -29.15
N GLY A 263 -1.40 22.83 -29.58
CA GLY A 263 -1.67 23.09 -30.98
C GLY A 263 -2.87 22.28 -31.49
N SER A 264 -2.70 21.53 -32.56
CA SER A 264 -3.71 20.63 -33.12
C SER A 264 -3.76 19.24 -32.47
N GLN A 265 -2.81 18.90 -31.59
CA GLN A 265 -2.69 17.57 -30.98
C GLN A 265 -3.22 17.53 -29.55
N LEU A 266 -3.79 16.39 -29.19
CA LEU A 266 -4.18 16.10 -27.80
C LEU A 266 -3.10 15.21 -27.18
N LYS A 267 -2.32 15.76 -26.25
CA LYS A 267 -1.25 15.05 -25.55
C LYS A 267 -1.69 14.55 -24.19
N GLY A 268 -1.19 13.39 -23.81
CA GLY A 268 -1.45 12.77 -22.50
C GLY A 268 -0.29 12.97 -21.53
N TYR A 269 -0.62 13.32 -20.30
CA TYR A 269 0.27 13.42 -19.14
C TYR A 269 -0.19 12.39 -18.14
N VAL A 270 0.66 11.42 -17.85
CA VAL A 270 0.30 10.23 -17.06
C VAL A 270 1.02 10.24 -15.72
N HIS A 271 0.29 9.87 -14.70
CA HIS A 271 0.84 9.50 -13.41
C HIS A 271 0.58 8.02 -13.15
N VAL A 272 1.64 7.27 -12.79
CA VAL A 272 1.56 5.89 -12.32
C VAL A 272 2.18 5.81 -10.93
N GLY A 273 1.42 5.30 -9.95
CA GLY A 273 1.88 5.22 -8.57
C GLY A 273 1.81 3.82 -7.97
N THR A 274 2.65 3.56 -6.96
CA THR A 274 2.55 2.35 -6.13
C THR A 274 1.55 2.54 -4.98
N GLY A 275 1.33 3.78 -4.53
CA GLY A 275 0.49 4.18 -3.41
C GLY A 275 -0.80 4.89 -3.80
N ASN A 276 -1.76 4.92 -2.89
CA ASN A 276 -3.05 5.56 -3.11
C ASN A 276 -2.94 7.07 -3.24
N PHE A 277 -3.91 7.68 -3.92
CA PHE A 277 -4.09 9.13 -3.99
C PHE A 277 -4.72 9.66 -2.68
N ASN A 278 -3.92 9.65 -1.61
CA ASN A 278 -4.37 10.01 -0.27
C ASN A 278 -3.29 10.79 0.45
N GLU A 279 -3.58 12.04 0.74
CA GLU A 279 -2.67 13.03 1.32
C GLU A 279 -2.15 12.65 2.70
N ASP A 280 -2.96 11.93 3.48
CA ASP A 280 -2.60 11.54 4.84
C ASP A 280 -1.71 10.29 4.83
N THR A 281 -2.04 9.30 3.99
CA THR A 281 -1.20 8.11 3.87
C THR A 281 0.14 8.42 3.21
N ALA A 282 0.23 9.40 2.31
CA ALA A 282 1.47 9.82 1.68
C ALA A 282 2.50 10.42 2.66
N LYS A 283 2.08 10.81 3.88
CA LYS A 283 2.98 11.26 4.95
C LYS A 283 3.65 10.11 5.71
N ILE A 284 3.08 8.92 5.65
CA ILE A 284 3.49 7.77 6.47
C ILE A 284 3.78 6.50 5.66
N TYR A 285 3.39 6.44 4.38
CA TYR A 285 3.65 5.30 3.50
C TYR A 285 4.78 5.64 2.52
N SER A 286 5.74 4.74 2.41
CA SER A 286 6.79 4.83 1.40
C SER A 286 6.25 4.31 0.07
N ASP A 287 6.12 5.22 -0.91
CA ASP A 287 5.58 4.90 -2.23
C ASP A 287 6.29 5.65 -3.35
N PHE A 288 6.33 5.06 -4.53
CA PHE A 288 6.80 5.71 -5.74
C PHE A 288 5.65 6.32 -6.54
N SER A 289 5.96 7.40 -7.25
CA SER A 289 5.03 8.17 -8.07
C SER A 289 5.79 8.67 -9.30
N LEU A 290 5.47 8.12 -10.47
CA LEU A 290 6.09 8.50 -11.74
C LEU A 290 5.14 9.36 -12.55
N PHE A 291 5.64 10.49 -13.05
CA PHE A 291 4.97 11.35 -14.02
C PHE A 291 5.71 11.26 -15.35
N THR A 292 4.96 11.13 -16.44
CA THR A 292 5.53 11.03 -17.78
C THR A 292 4.59 11.63 -18.82
N ALA A 293 5.18 12.20 -19.87
CA ALA A 293 4.48 12.62 -21.10
C ALA A 293 4.78 11.67 -22.27
N ASN A 294 5.30 10.46 -21.98
CA ASN A 294 5.57 9.46 -23.01
C ASN A 294 4.28 9.07 -23.74
N ARG A 295 4.29 9.21 -25.05
CA ARG A 295 3.11 9.00 -25.90
C ARG A 295 2.54 7.59 -25.77
N THR A 296 3.38 6.57 -25.83
CA THR A 296 2.94 5.17 -25.73
C THR A 296 2.31 4.87 -24.37
N VAL A 297 2.90 5.41 -23.28
CA VAL A 297 2.32 5.27 -21.93
C VAL A 297 0.97 5.98 -21.84
N ALA A 298 0.82 7.14 -22.49
CA ALA A 298 -0.45 7.88 -22.51
C ALA A 298 -1.54 7.13 -23.29
N GLU A 299 -1.19 6.54 -24.43
CA GLU A 299 -2.08 5.70 -25.24
C GLU A 299 -2.49 4.44 -24.48
N ASP A 300 -1.55 3.77 -23.79
CA ASP A 300 -1.84 2.63 -22.92
C ASP A 300 -2.76 3.01 -21.76
N ALA A 301 -2.50 4.14 -21.09
CA ALA A 301 -3.33 4.63 -20.01
C ALA A 301 -4.77 4.92 -20.51
N GLU A 302 -4.92 5.47 -21.70
CA GLU A 302 -6.23 5.68 -22.34
C GLU A 302 -6.94 4.35 -22.57
N ARG A 303 -6.27 3.35 -23.14
CA ARG A 303 -6.82 1.98 -23.33
C ARG A 303 -7.26 1.35 -22.00
N VAL A 304 -6.46 1.53 -20.93
CA VAL A 304 -6.84 1.08 -19.57
C VAL A 304 -8.11 1.78 -19.12
N PHE A 305 -8.23 3.10 -19.23
CA PHE A 305 -9.45 3.81 -18.85
C PHE A 305 -10.65 3.47 -19.75
N GLU A 306 -10.45 3.20 -21.03
CA GLU A 306 -11.52 2.69 -21.91
C GLU A 306 -12.01 1.32 -21.48
N PHE A 307 -11.09 0.40 -21.15
CA PHE A 307 -11.43 -0.90 -20.60
C PHE A 307 -12.19 -0.77 -19.27
N LEU A 308 -11.75 0.11 -18.37
CA LEU A 308 -12.42 0.37 -17.10
C LEU A 308 -13.84 0.93 -17.26
N GLN A 309 -14.12 1.60 -18.38
CA GLN A 309 -15.44 2.11 -18.72
C GLN A 309 -16.31 1.06 -19.44
N ASN A 310 -15.69 0.15 -20.18
CA ASN A 310 -16.35 -0.82 -21.04
C ASN A 310 -15.61 -2.16 -20.94
N ASN A 311 -15.88 -2.91 -19.89
CA ASN A 311 -15.13 -4.12 -19.48
C ASN A 311 -15.21 -5.31 -20.46
N TYR A 312 -16.01 -5.23 -21.51
CA TYR A 312 -16.09 -6.22 -22.59
C TYR A 312 -15.03 -5.98 -23.70
N LYS A 313 -14.34 -4.82 -23.68
CA LYS A 313 -13.23 -4.57 -24.61
C LYS A 313 -11.99 -5.37 -24.20
N GLN A 314 -11.32 -5.97 -25.17
CA GLN A 314 -10.01 -6.57 -24.94
C GLN A 314 -9.01 -5.47 -24.59
N LEU A 315 -8.19 -5.71 -23.55
CA LEU A 315 -7.15 -4.78 -23.14
C LEU A 315 -5.79 -5.29 -23.63
N ASP A 316 -5.19 -4.51 -24.52
CA ASP A 316 -3.81 -4.70 -24.99
C ASP A 316 -3.01 -3.43 -24.76
N THR A 317 -1.79 -3.57 -24.22
CA THR A 317 -0.91 -2.45 -23.86
C THR A 317 0.53 -2.74 -24.30
N ASP A 318 1.19 -1.72 -24.82
CA ASP A 318 2.54 -1.82 -25.37
C ASP A 318 3.63 -1.77 -24.29
N LEU A 319 3.50 -0.83 -23.35
CA LEU A 319 4.46 -0.57 -22.27
C LEU A 319 3.90 -0.89 -20.89
N LEU A 320 2.67 -0.46 -20.59
CA LEU A 320 2.08 -0.70 -19.29
C LEU A 320 1.84 -2.20 -19.05
N LEU A 321 2.22 -2.67 -17.88
CA LEU A 321 1.89 -4.01 -17.41
C LEU A 321 0.57 -3.96 -16.66
N VAL A 322 -0.42 -4.69 -17.13
CA VAL A 322 -1.76 -4.69 -16.53
C VAL A 322 -2.14 -6.09 -16.10
N SER A 323 -2.47 -6.25 -14.82
CA SER A 323 -3.09 -7.47 -14.32
C SER A 323 -4.61 -7.38 -14.48
N PRO A 324 -5.28 -8.53 -14.81
CA PRO A 324 -4.76 -9.88 -14.95
C PRO A 324 -4.28 -10.24 -16.40
N TYR A 325 -4.03 -9.27 -17.25
CA TYR A 325 -3.82 -9.49 -18.70
C TYR A 325 -2.39 -9.91 -19.05
N ASN A 326 -1.42 -8.99 -19.01
CA ASN A 326 -0.05 -9.24 -19.48
C ASN A 326 1.03 -9.18 -18.38
N MET A 327 0.70 -8.68 -17.16
CA MET A 327 1.69 -8.43 -16.11
C MET A 327 2.42 -9.71 -15.68
N ARG A 328 1.67 -10.78 -15.42
CA ARG A 328 2.24 -12.07 -14.99
C ARG A 328 3.20 -12.64 -16.05
N GLU A 329 2.73 -12.79 -17.27
CA GLU A 329 3.50 -13.36 -18.38
C GLU A 329 4.77 -12.57 -18.65
N ARG A 330 4.71 -11.25 -18.54
CA ARG A 330 5.87 -10.39 -18.72
C ARG A 330 6.94 -10.64 -17.66
N PHE A 331 6.55 -10.78 -16.40
CA PHE A 331 7.51 -11.10 -15.33
C PHE A 331 8.05 -12.52 -15.46
N GLU A 332 7.25 -13.50 -15.82
CA GLU A 332 7.70 -14.87 -16.09
C GLU A 332 8.76 -14.90 -17.18
N SER A 333 8.50 -14.22 -18.32
CA SER A 333 9.46 -14.10 -19.40
C SER A 333 10.79 -13.45 -18.98
N LEU A 334 10.74 -12.44 -18.11
CA LEU A 334 11.95 -11.79 -17.60
C LEU A 334 12.72 -12.69 -16.63
N ILE A 335 12.04 -13.46 -15.79
CA ILE A 335 12.66 -14.45 -14.90
C ILE A 335 13.33 -15.56 -15.75
N ASP A 336 12.64 -16.07 -16.76
CA ASP A 336 13.19 -17.09 -17.66
C ASP A 336 14.43 -16.58 -18.41
N ASN A 337 14.44 -15.30 -18.81
CA ASN A 337 15.62 -14.68 -19.40
C ASN A 337 16.81 -14.61 -18.42
N GLU A 338 16.58 -14.29 -17.14
CA GLU A 338 17.65 -14.33 -16.13
C GLU A 338 18.15 -15.76 -15.89
N ILE A 339 17.25 -16.75 -15.88
CA ILE A 339 17.61 -18.17 -15.78
C ILE A 339 18.52 -18.59 -16.94
N LYS A 340 18.16 -18.18 -18.18
CA LYS A 340 18.97 -18.45 -19.36
C LYS A 340 20.35 -17.80 -19.25
N ASN A 341 20.41 -16.51 -18.88
CA ASN A 341 21.66 -15.78 -18.71
C ASN A 341 22.57 -16.45 -17.67
N ALA A 342 22.03 -16.91 -16.54
CA ALA A 342 22.80 -17.60 -15.50
C ALA A 342 23.34 -18.95 -15.99
N LYS A 343 22.53 -19.74 -16.69
CA LYS A 343 22.96 -21.02 -17.31
C LYS A 343 24.06 -20.83 -18.35
N ASP A 344 24.05 -19.71 -19.09
CA ASP A 344 25.09 -19.31 -20.02
C ASP A 344 26.35 -18.75 -19.32
N GLY A 345 26.45 -18.82 -17.99
CA GLY A 345 27.58 -18.29 -17.20
C GLY A 345 27.63 -16.75 -17.12
N LYS A 346 26.58 -16.06 -17.54
CA LYS A 346 26.49 -14.61 -17.51
C LYS A 346 25.98 -14.14 -16.14
N LYS A 347 26.31 -12.89 -15.78
CA LYS A 347 25.73 -12.25 -14.59
C LYS A 347 24.21 -12.19 -14.75
N ALA A 348 23.49 -12.57 -13.68
CA ALA A 348 22.04 -12.54 -13.62
C ALA A 348 21.58 -12.18 -12.21
N TYR A 349 20.57 -11.31 -12.08
CA TYR A 349 19.95 -11.01 -10.82
C TYR A 349 18.48 -10.60 -10.95
N ILE A 350 17.71 -10.87 -9.88
CA ILE A 350 16.33 -10.44 -9.70
C ILE A 350 16.22 -9.82 -8.31
N TYR A 351 15.86 -8.54 -8.23
CA TYR A 351 15.61 -7.86 -6.96
C TYR A 351 14.15 -7.44 -6.90
N VAL A 352 13.48 -7.81 -5.82
CA VAL A 352 12.04 -7.55 -5.63
C VAL A 352 11.82 -6.86 -4.29
N LYS A 353 11.15 -5.72 -4.32
CA LYS A 353 10.55 -5.11 -3.15
C LYS A 353 9.02 -5.17 -3.31
N CYS A 354 8.34 -5.74 -2.33
CA CYS A 354 6.88 -5.83 -2.31
C CYS A 354 6.36 -5.91 -0.86
N ASN A 355 5.04 -5.80 -0.69
CA ASN A 355 4.46 -6.00 0.64
C ASN A 355 4.29 -7.47 0.96
N SER A 356 3.86 -8.28 -0.03
CA SER A 356 3.61 -9.70 0.18
C SER A 356 4.04 -10.51 -1.06
N LEU A 357 4.61 -11.68 -0.78
CA LEU A 357 5.04 -12.68 -1.76
C LEU A 357 4.40 -14.02 -1.41
N THR A 358 3.25 -14.31 -2.02
CA THR A 358 2.45 -15.51 -1.71
C THR A 358 1.94 -16.23 -2.96
N ASP A 359 2.28 -15.75 -4.17
CA ASP A 359 1.89 -16.40 -5.42
C ASP A 359 2.78 -17.61 -5.66
N GLU A 360 2.20 -18.79 -5.64
CA GLU A 360 2.90 -20.07 -5.76
C GLU A 360 3.72 -20.18 -7.04
N ARG A 361 3.16 -19.72 -8.17
CA ARG A 361 3.82 -19.79 -9.47
C ARG A 361 5.05 -18.88 -9.53
N MET A 362 4.93 -17.65 -9.02
CA MET A 362 6.07 -16.72 -8.95
C MET A 362 7.15 -17.23 -8.00
N ILE A 363 6.78 -17.79 -6.85
CA ILE A 363 7.71 -18.40 -5.89
C ILE A 363 8.44 -19.58 -6.55
N GLY A 364 7.72 -20.45 -7.25
CA GLY A 364 8.30 -21.58 -7.97
C GLY A 364 9.33 -21.15 -9.04
N LEU A 365 9.07 -20.04 -9.74
CA LEU A 365 10.00 -19.45 -10.71
C LEU A 365 11.25 -18.87 -10.03
N LEU A 366 11.10 -18.21 -8.87
CA LEU A 366 12.27 -17.73 -8.11
C LEU A 366 13.14 -18.88 -7.59
N TYR A 367 12.55 -20.01 -7.18
CA TYR A 367 13.32 -21.20 -6.83
C TYR A 367 14.06 -21.77 -8.05
N LYS A 368 13.44 -21.84 -9.23
CA LYS A 368 14.11 -22.25 -10.48
C LYS A 368 15.25 -21.29 -10.82
N ALA A 369 15.05 -19.99 -10.65
CA ALA A 369 16.08 -18.98 -10.89
C ALA A 369 17.26 -19.16 -9.93
N SER A 370 17.01 -19.40 -8.64
CA SER A 370 18.04 -19.69 -7.64
C SER A 370 18.87 -20.92 -8.01
N LYS A 371 18.21 -22.03 -8.37
CA LYS A 371 18.89 -23.27 -8.80
C LYS A 371 19.75 -23.08 -10.05
N ALA A 372 19.38 -22.14 -10.93
CA ALA A 372 20.16 -21.78 -12.11
C ALA A 372 21.35 -20.84 -11.81
N GLY A 373 21.51 -20.37 -10.56
CA GLY A 373 22.60 -19.46 -10.17
C GLY A 373 22.22 -17.97 -10.22
N VAL A 374 20.96 -17.62 -10.46
CA VAL A 374 20.48 -16.23 -10.43
C VAL A 374 20.51 -15.70 -8.99
N ARG A 375 21.13 -14.54 -8.79
CA ARG A 375 21.11 -13.87 -7.49
C ARG A 375 19.76 -13.21 -7.24
N VAL A 376 19.02 -13.65 -6.21
CA VAL A 376 17.71 -13.09 -5.85
C VAL A 376 17.80 -12.36 -4.51
N ARG A 377 17.33 -11.12 -4.47
CA ARG A 377 17.21 -10.31 -3.25
C ARG A 377 15.79 -9.82 -3.09
N LEU A 378 15.22 -10.08 -1.91
CA LEU A 378 13.81 -9.79 -1.60
C LEU A 378 13.72 -8.83 -0.40
N ILE A 379 12.95 -7.75 -0.54
CA ILE A 379 12.54 -6.89 0.57
C ILE A 379 11.03 -7.06 0.70
N VAL A 380 10.59 -7.87 1.67
CA VAL A 380 9.16 -8.20 1.86
C VAL A 380 8.72 -7.81 3.25
N ARG A 381 7.80 -6.85 3.35
CA ARG A 381 7.34 -6.29 4.61
C ARG A 381 6.30 -7.16 5.33
N GLY A 382 5.44 -7.82 4.59
CA GLY A 382 4.29 -8.58 5.09
C GLY A 382 4.45 -10.09 4.89
N ALA A 383 3.40 -10.74 4.40
CA ALA A 383 3.41 -12.19 4.21
C ALA A 383 4.42 -12.63 3.16
N CYS A 384 5.29 -13.58 3.52
CA CYS A 384 6.26 -14.19 2.62
C CYS A 384 6.12 -15.72 2.75
N CYS A 385 5.64 -16.38 1.69
CA CYS A 385 5.54 -17.84 1.62
C CYS A 385 6.78 -18.48 0.97
N LEU A 386 7.73 -17.67 0.48
CA LEU A 386 9.01 -18.14 -0.02
C LEU A 386 9.96 -18.38 1.15
N MET A 387 10.66 -19.49 1.15
CA MET A 387 11.70 -19.85 2.09
C MET A 387 13.07 -19.54 1.49
N PRO A 388 13.79 -18.52 1.95
CA PRO A 388 15.14 -18.20 1.47
C PRO A 388 16.19 -19.08 2.16
N GLU A 389 17.38 -19.16 1.56
CA GLU A 389 18.58 -19.81 2.12
C GLU A 389 18.43 -21.32 2.44
N VAL A 390 17.48 -22.01 1.80
CA VAL A 390 17.30 -23.46 1.92
C VAL A 390 18.25 -24.16 0.97
N LYS A 391 19.13 -25.02 1.50
CA LYS A 391 20.12 -25.77 0.73
C LYS A 391 19.47 -26.61 -0.39
N GLY A 392 19.97 -26.46 -1.60
CA GLY A 392 19.46 -27.15 -2.80
C GLY A 392 18.15 -26.61 -3.37
N LEU A 393 17.52 -25.63 -2.70
CA LEU A 393 16.29 -25.01 -3.16
C LEU A 393 16.46 -23.51 -3.45
N SER A 394 16.97 -22.78 -2.48
CA SER A 394 17.02 -21.31 -2.51
C SER A 394 18.38 -20.75 -2.04
N ASP A 395 19.46 -21.45 -2.34
CA ASP A 395 20.84 -21.08 -1.95
C ASP A 395 21.22 -19.64 -2.36
N ASN A 396 20.67 -19.16 -3.49
CA ASN A 396 20.94 -17.85 -4.05
C ASN A 396 19.86 -16.80 -3.75
N ILE A 397 18.88 -17.14 -2.89
CA ILE A 397 17.82 -16.22 -2.47
C ILE A 397 18.10 -15.74 -1.04
N ARG A 398 18.09 -14.42 -0.87
CA ARG A 398 18.10 -13.80 0.46
C ARG A 398 16.93 -12.84 0.57
N ALA A 399 16.32 -12.77 1.75
CA ALA A 399 15.16 -11.96 2.00
C ALA A 399 15.28 -11.21 3.33
N ILE A 400 14.87 -9.93 3.30
CA ILE A 400 14.79 -9.10 4.51
C ILE A 400 13.41 -8.43 4.58
N SER A 401 13.03 -8.05 5.80
CA SER A 401 11.87 -7.21 6.07
C SER A 401 12.30 -5.93 6.78
N ILE A 402 11.74 -4.79 6.38
CA ILE A 402 12.00 -3.50 7.04
C ILE A 402 10.69 -2.98 7.61
N VAL A 403 10.68 -2.75 8.93
CA VAL A 403 9.59 -2.11 9.66
C VAL A 403 10.17 -0.97 10.47
N ASP A 404 9.84 0.26 10.10
CA ASP A 404 10.41 1.47 10.68
C ASP A 404 9.36 2.59 10.79
N LYS A 405 9.77 3.85 10.92
CA LYS A 405 8.93 5.06 11.02
C LYS A 405 7.86 5.11 9.92
N TYR A 406 8.26 4.84 8.69
CA TYR A 406 7.38 4.84 7.53
C TYR A 406 7.04 3.41 7.13
N LEU A 407 5.79 3.19 6.69
CA LEU A 407 5.36 1.90 6.17
C LEU A 407 5.97 1.67 4.79
N GLU A 408 6.82 0.66 4.65
CA GLU A 408 7.43 0.27 3.38
C GLU A 408 6.37 -0.34 2.45
N HIS A 409 5.75 0.50 1.60
CA HIS A 409 4.60 0.13 0.79
C HIS A 409 4.91 0.05 -0.71
N ALA A 410 5.96 0.70 -1.17
CA ALA A 410 6.37 0.70 -2.58
C ALA A 410 6.66 -0.70 -3.13
N ARG A 411 6.34 -0.92 -4.41
CA ARG A 411 6.72 -2.12 -5.14
C ARG A 411 7.69 -1.76 -6.24
N LEU A 412 8.81 -2.45 -6.24
CA LEU A 412 9.91 -2.25 -7.18
C LEU A 412 10.48 -3.60 -7.58
N ILE A 413 10.64 -3.83 -8.87
CA ILE A 413 11.27 -5.03 -9.40
C ILE A 413 12.40 -4.63 -10.33
N LEU A 414 13.56 -5.26 -10.17
CA LEU A 414 14.75 -5.01 -10.95
C LEU A 414 15.28 -6.33 -11.54
N PHE A 415 15.61 -6.30 -12.83
CA PHE A 415 16.25 -7.41 -13.57
C PHE A 415 17.57 -6.92 -14.17
N TYR A 416 18.59 -7.79 -14.19
CA TYR A 416 19.86 -7.49 -14.85
C TYR A 416 19.74 -7.50 -16.37
N ASN A 417 18.97 -8.42 -16.90
CA ASN A 417 18.59 -8.52 -18.31
C ASN A 417 19.80 -8.43 -19.27
N GLY A 418 20.87 -9.21 -18.98
CA GLY A 418 22.08 -9.23 -19.80
C GLY A 418 22.83 -7.89 -19.87
N GLY A 419 22.76 -7.06 -18.82
CA GLY A 419 23.36 -5.73 -18.74
C GLY A 419 22.45 -4.59 -19.23
N LYS A 420 21.32 -4.91 -19.87
CA LYS A 420 20.27 -3.94 -20.21
C LYS A 420 19.23 -3.92 -19.10
N GLU A 421 19.66 -3.47 -17.92
CA GLU A 421 18.86 -3.50 -16.71
C GLU A 421 17.45 -2.94 -16.91
N LYS A 422 16.47 -3.60 -16.29
CA LYS A 422 15.06 -3.19 -16.31
C LYS A 422 14.55 -2.99 -14.91
N ALA A 423 13.85 -1.88 -14.70
CA ALA A 423 13.13 -1.58 -13.46
C ALA A 423 11.65 -1.41 -13.75
N PHE A 424 10.82 -1.81 -12.78
CA PHE A 424 9.37 -1.64 -12.81
C PHE A 424 8.89 -1.14 -11.45
N ILE A 425 8.06 -0.10 -11.43
CA ILE A 425 7.23 0.24 -10.28
C ILE A 425 5.79 -0.16 -10.58
N LEU A 426 5.08 -0.68 -9.58
CA LEU A 426 3.76 -1.25 -9.79
C LEU A 426 2.87 -1.15 -8.55
N SER A 427 1.57 -1.27 -8.75
CA SER A 427 0.59 -1.33 -7.67
C SER A 427 0.40 -2.73 -7.09
N ALA A 428 0.84 -3.77 -7.82
CA ALA A 428 0.66 -5.18 -7.48
C ALA A 428 1.73 -5.69 -6.50
N ASP A 429 1.30 -6.48 -5.53
CA ASP A 429 2.16 -7.44 -4.85
C ASP A 429 2.21 -8.76 -5.65
N TRP A 430 3.19 -9.61 -5.40
CA TRP A 430 3.23 -10.95 -5.99
C TRP A 430 2.35 -11.92 -5.18
N MET A 431 1.05 -11.68 -5.26
CA MET A 431 -0.02 -12.50 -4.70
C MET A 431 -0.98 -12.91 -5.82
N THR A 432 -1.55 -14.10 -5.72
CA THR A 432 -2.50 -14.61 -6.74
C THR A 432 -3.65 -13.64 -6.99
N ARG A 433 -4.21 -13.05 -5.94
CA ARG A 433 -5.29 -12.05 -6.08
C ARG A 433 -4.87 -10.81 -6.86
N ASN A 434 -3.61 -10.32 -6.70
CA ASN A 434 -3.11 -9.15 -7.42
C ASN A 434 -2.84 -9.48 -8.89
N LEU A 435 -2.25 -10.65 -9.17
CA LEU A 435 -1.85 -11.05 -10.52
C LEU A 435 -2.95 -11.70 -11.35
N SER A 436 -4.13 -12.03 -10.74
CA SER A 436 -5.19 -12.79 -11.44
C SER A 436 -6.61 -12.29 -11.19
N ARG A 437 -6.87 -11.50 -10.14
CA ARG A 437 -8.23 -11.10 -9.74
C ARG A 437 -8.38 -9.60 -9.46
N ARG A 438 -7.38 -8.80 -9.84
CA ARG A 438 -7.40 -7.35 -9.65
C ARG A 438 -6.88 -6.66 -10.91
N VAL A 439 -7.39 -5.46 -11.15
CA VAL A 439 -6.77 -4.56 -12.11
C VAL A 439 -5.65 -3.80 -11.38
N GLU A 440 -4.43 -4.15 -11.71
CA GLU A 440 -3.20 -3.52 -11.23
C GLU A 440 -2.43 -2.98 -12.43
N VAL A 441 -1.62 -1.94 -12.21
CA VAL A 441 -0.78 -1.35 -13.25
C VAL A 441 0.66 -1.31 -12.79
N GLY A 442 1.58 -1.66 -13.68
CA GLY A 442 3.02 -1.48 -13.53
C GLY A 442 3.59 -0.76 -14.76
N ILE A 443 4.65 0.01 -14.56
CA ILE A 443 5.32 0.74 -15.62
C ILE A 443 6.80 0.40 -15.66
N PRO A 444 7.36 0.05 -16.86
CA PRO A 444 8.79 -0.06 -17.05
C PRO A 444 9.44 1.31 -17.03
N ILE A 445 10.58 1.42 -16.37
CA ILE A 445 11.36 2.65 -16.29
C ILE A 445 12.30 2.71 -17.51
N GLN A 446 12.12 3.73 -18.34
CA GLN A 446 12.92 3.95 -19.54
C GLN A 446 14.06 4.95 -19.32
N ASP A 447 13.85 5.94 -18.44
CA ASP A 447 14.87 6.94 -18.10
C ASP A 447 15.99 6.32 -17.26
N LYS A 448 17.24 6.49 -17.71
CA LYS A 448 18.42 5.91 -17.04
C LYS A 448 18.71 6.55 -15.67
N THR A 449 18.40 7.81 -15.50
CA THR A 449 18.61 8.54 -14.24
C THR A 449 17.63 8.01 -13.18
N ILE A 450 16.37 7.85 -13.58
CA ILE A 450 15.33 7.26 -12.72
C ILE A 450 15.66 5.80 -12.40
N LEU A 451 16.11 5.02 -13.38
CA LEU A 451 16.57 3.64 -13.17
C LEU A 451 17.66 3.58 -12.09
N ASN A 452 18.68 4.44 -12.19
CA ASN A 452 19.76 4.50 -11.22
C ASN A 452 19.27 4.94 -9.83
N THR A 453 18.35 5.90 -9.75
CA THR A 453 17.71 6.34 -8.50
C THR A 453 16.99 5.16 -7.83
N LEU A 454 16.23 4.36 -8.56
CA LEU A 454 15.53 3.20 -8.02
C LEU A 454 16.50 2.09 -7.57
N LYS A 455 17.59 1.86 -8.32
CA LYS A 455 18.66 0.92 -7.92
C LYS A 455 19.35 1.36 -6.63
N ASN A 456 19.65 2.65 -6.51
CA ASN A 456 20.23 3.22 -5.30
C ASN A 456 19.27 3.11 -4.11
N THR A 457 18.00 3.43 -4.32
CA THR A 457 16.95 3.26 -3.29
C THR A 457 16.88 1.81 -2.80
N PHE A 458 16.85 0.83 -3.71
CA PHE A 458 16.88 -0.57 -3.33
C PHE A 458 18.17 -0.94 -2.58
N SER A 459 19.32 -0.47 -3.06
CA SER A 459 20.62 -0.74 -2.44
C SER A 459 20.74 -0.16 -1.03
N ILE A 460 20.25 1.06 -0.80
CA ILE A 460 20.21 1.71 0.51
C ILE A 460 19.34 0.88 1.47
N GLN A 461 18.15 0.47 1.04
CA GLN A 461 17.26 -0.37 1.85
C GLN A 461 17.85 -1.76 2.12
N TRP A 462 18.52 -2.35 1.14
CA TRP A 462 19.17 -3.64 1.31
C TRP A 462 20.31 -3.63 2.34
N LYS A 463 20.94 -2.48 2.52
CA LYS A 463 22.05 -2.27 3.47
C LYS A 463 21.58 -1.86 4.87
N ASP A 464 20.27 -1.78 5.12
CA ASP A 464 19.74 -1.44 6.45
C ASP A 464 20.13 -2.50 7.47
N LYS A 465 20.85 -2.08 8.52
CA LYS A 465 21.28 -2.93 9.63
C LYS A 465 20.60 -2.56 10.95
N VAL A 466 19.86 -1.46 10.96
CA VAL A 466 19.21 -0.93 12.18
C VAL A 466 17.79 -1.48 12.33
N LYS A 467 17.04 -1.50 11.24
CA LYS A 467 15.61 -1.87 11.23
C LYS A 467 15.32 -3.16 10.47
N ALA A 468 16.19 -3.57 9.55
CA ALA A 468 15.98 -4.79 8.78
C ALA A 468 16.00 -6.05 9.65
N ARG A 469 15.17 -7.00 9.28
CA ARG A 469 15.06 -8.35 9.84
C ARG A 469 15.31 -9.38 8.76
N ASN A 470 16.08 -10.41 9.06
CA ASN A 470 16.21 -11.55 8.18
C ASN A 470 14.89 -12.32 8.13
N LEU A 471 14.46 -12.64 6.91
CA LEU A 471 13.40 -13.61 6.68
C LEU A 471 14.09 -14.95 6.40
N ASN A 472 14.08 -15.86 7.36
CA ASN A 472 14.69 -17.20 7.28
C ASN A 472 13.71 -18.25 7.83
N LEU A 473 14.08 -19.53 7.75
CA LEU A 473 13.26 -20.65 8.21
C LEU A 473 12.94 -20.59 9.71
N GLU A 474 13.85 -20.08 10.52
CA GLU A 474 13.71 -20.05 11.97
C GLU A 474 12.71 -19.01 12.46
N VAL A 475 12.31 -18.06 11.61
CA VAL A 475 11.32 -16.98 11.87
C VAL A 475 11.51 -16.30 13.23
N ILE A 476 12.75 -16.19 13.70
CA ILE A 476 13.08 -15.66 15.03
C ILE A 476 13.14 -14.12 15.07
N ASN A 477 12.65 -13.45 14.03
CA ASN A 477 12.64 -11.97 13.93
C ASN A 477 14.02 -11.34 14.18
N GLN A 478 15.08 -12.01 13.74
CA GLN A 478 16.46 -11.63 13.98
C GLN A 478 16.83 -10.39 13.16
N ARG A 479 17.47 -9.42 13.79
CA ARG A 479 18.03 -8.27 13.07
C ARG A 479 19.13 -8.74 12.11
N VAL A 480 19.22 -8.06 10.97
CA VAL A 480 20.41 -8.16 10.13
C VAL A 480 21.58 -7.67 10.98
N SER A 481 22.47 -8.58 11.39
CA SER A 481 23.58 -8.24 12.28
C SER A 481 24.51 -7.23 11.59
N PRO A 482 24.96 -6.18 12.29
CA PRO A 482 26.02 -5.31 11.78
C PRO A 482 27.31 -6.14 11.64
N SER A 483 28.09 -5.85 10.60
CA SER A 483 29.39 -6.49 10.35
C SER A 483 30.45 -6.05 11.38
N SER A 484 30.19 -4.96 12.13
CA SER A 484 31.03 -4.45 13.24
C SER A 484 30.16 -3.70 14.27
N PRO A 485 30.63 -3.55 15.53
CA PRO A 485 29.94 -2.76 16.56
C PRO A 485 29.68 -1.29 16.19
N ASP A 486 30.50 -0.72 15.30
CA ASP A 486 30.41 0.69 14.87
C ASP A 486 29.35 0.93 13.79
N GLU A 487 28.73 -0.12 13.26
CA GLU A 487 27.69 -0.02 12.22
C GLU A 487 26.27 0.26 12.77
N THR A 488 26.12 0.57 14.05
CA THR A 488 24.87 1.09 14.64
C THR A 488 24.61 2.55 14.28
N ASP A 489 25.45 3.13 13.43
CA ASP A 489 25.33 4.49 12.94
C ASP A 489 23.96 4.70 12.26
N LEU A 490 23.34 5.83 12.55
CA LEU A 490 22.09 6.28 11.91
C LEU A 490 22.17 6.28 10.38
N GLN A 491 23.37 6.38 9.80
CA GLN A 491 23.62 6.29 8.36
C GLN A 491 23.25 4.91 7.76
N THR A 492 23.23 3.85 8.56
CA THR A 492 22.80 2.50 8.11
C THR A 492 21.32 2.25 8.29
N ARG A 493 20.57 3.18 8.87
CA ARG A 493 19.11 3.15 8.92
C ARG A 493 18.53 3.67 7.60
N SER A 494 17.97 2.78 6.81
CA SER A 494 17.62 3.06 5.41
C SER A 494 16.70 4.25 5.21
N GLN A 495 15.72 4.48 6.09
CA GLN A 495 14.80 5.61 5.94
C GLN A 495 15.48 6.96 6.16
N VAL A 496 16.48 7.03 7.04
CA VAL A 496 17.31 8.23 7.23
C VAL A 496 18.25 8.41 6.03
N ALA A 497 18.92 7.34 5.62
CA ALA A 497 19.83 7.36 4.47
C ALA A 497 19.11 7.74 3.16
N LEU A 498 17.85 7.30 2.96
CA LEU A 498 17.04 7.70 1.81
C LEU A 498 16.68 9.19 1.84
N TYR A 499 16.32 9.73 3.01
CA TYR A 499 16.07 11.16 3.11
C TYR A 499 17.32 11.97 2.71
N ASN A 500 18.48 11.61 3.25
CA ASN A 500 19.76 12.27 2.92
C ASN A 500 20.12 12.10 1.45
N PHE A 501 19.88 10.91 0.87
CA PHE A 501 20.09 10.66 -0.56
C PHE A 501 19.24 11.58 -1.45
N TYR A 502 17.96 11.79 -1.12
CA TYR A 502 17.11 12.72 -1.88
C TYR A 502 17.43 14.18 -1.58
N ALA A 503 17.85 14.53 -0.37
CA ALA A 503 18.28 15.88 -0.01
C ALA A 503 19.53 16.31 -0.79
N SER A 504 20.51 15.42 -0.92
CA SER A 504 21.75 15.70 -1.68
C SER A 504 21.49 15.94 -3.18
N GLN A 505 20.48 15.33 -3.77
CA GLN A 505 20.09 15.62 -5.16
C GLN A 505 19.57 17.05 -5.34
N ASN A 506 18.99 17.66 -4.30
CA ASN A 506 18.55 19.05 -4.33
C ASN A 506 19.72 20.04 -4.29
N GLU A 507 20.83 19.67 -3.65
CA GLU A 507 22.02 20.54 -3.54
C GLU A 507 22.86 20.55 -4.83
N THR A 508 22.91 19.41 -5.53
CA THR A 508 23.72 19.26 -6.76
C THR A 508 23.11 20.00 -7.97
N GLN A 509 21.85 20.43 -7.90
CA GLN A 509 21.14 21.15 -8.97
C GLN A 509 20.96 22.66 -8.69
N LYS A 510 21.51 23.18 -7.59
CA LYS A 510 21.68 24.60 -7.33
C LYS A 510 22.97 25.12 -7.98
#